data_cd11aa7e5bb29872d92e8133818e39ff
#
_entry.id   cd11aa7e5bb29872d92e8133818e39ff
#
_cell.length_a   1.000
_cell.length_b   1.000
_cell.length_c   1.000
_cell.angle_alpha   90.00
_cell.angle_beta   90.00
_cell.angle_gamma   90.00
#
_symmetry.space_group_name_H-M   'P 1'
#
loop_
_entity.id
_entity.type
_entity.pdbx_description
1 polymer ?
#
loop_
_entity_poly.entity_id
_entity_poly.type
_entity_poly.pdbx_seq_one_letter_code
_entity_poly.pdbx_strand_id
1 'polypeptide(L)'
;MRKIANKFVFSFDLHYLCPTKMNRLIYHIIAFLVVAVWGTTFVYTKLLLMAGLTAAQIFVLRFIIAYVMLLVYSLTRKHFRWFSRVWQDELLMVGLGITGGSLYFLTENSAMIYTTTTNTSLIVCMCPLFAALLVSLFFRAQRLHGLQIVGTVMAAIGVAVVVLNGHFVLHLSPLGDTLAFAACLCWAVYSLLMIPAGMRYNSLFITRKVFFYGLLSMIPYFMVYPEVPELSVVLRTDVLLNILFLGCVASMLCYLTWNWVIKKLGAVVATNYVYFNPVVTVLFAWLILSERITVYFLMGTVLILMGLFFCNKRIKK
;
A
#
# COMPACT_ATOMS: atom_id res chain seq x y z
N MET A 1 -11.32 23.42 -13.85
CA MET A 1 -10.23 22.55 -13.32
C MET A 1 -8.84 23.22 -13.31
N ARG A 2 -8.38 23.94 -14.35
CA ARG A 2 -7.07 24.65 -14.34
C ARG A 2 -6.92 25.74 -13.25
N LYS A 3 -7.97 26.41 -12.83
CA LYS A 3 -7.93 27.45 -11.78
C LYS A 3 -7.76 26.90 -10.36
N ILE A 4 -8.17 25.66 -10.10
CA ILE A 4 -8.00 25.01 -8.79
C ILE A 4 -6.55 24.54 -8.63
N ALA A 5 -5.91 24.04 -9.68
CA ALA A 5 -4.50 23.64 -9.67
C ALA A 5 -3.56 24.83 -9.41
N ASN A 6 -3.86 26.04 -9.94
CA ASN A 6 -3.01 27.22 -9.77
C ASN A 6 -3.13 27.89 -8.38
N LYS A 7 -4.20 27.67 -7.62
CA LYS A 7 -4.29 28.12 -6.22
C LYS A 7 -3.50 27.25 -5.23
N PHE A 8 -3.05 26.06 -5.69
CA PHE A 8 -2.25 25.14 -4.89
C PHE A 8 -0.73 25.28 -5.11
N VAL A 9 -0.29 26.12 -6.06
CA VAL A 9 1.13 26.43 -6.29
C VAL A 9 1.54 27.61 -5.43
N PHE A 10 1.59 27.42 -4.11
CA PHE A 10 2.32 28.32 -3.23
C PHE A 10 3.80 27.95 -3.24
N SER A 11 4.64 28.96 -3.43
CA SER A 11 6.10 28.97 -3.34
C SER A 11 6.68 27.84 -2.49
N PHE A 12 7.35 26.90 -3.13
CA PHE A 12 8.02 25.78 -2.50
C PHE A 12 9.41 26.25 -2.06
N ASP A 13 9.56 26.60 -0.79
CA ASP A 13 10.89 26.69 -0.18
C ASP A 13 11.49 25.29 -0.11
N LEU A 14 12.43 25.04 -1.01
CA LEU A 14 13.17 23.77 -1.18
C LEU A 14 14.04 23.41 0.04
N HIS A 15 14.08 24.23 1.07
CA HIS A 15 14.96 24.09 2.24
C HIS A 15 14.52 23.01 3.25
N TYR A 16 13.27 22.53 3.18
CA TYR A 16 12.78 21.48 4.09
C TYR A 16 13.12 20.04 3.68
N LEU A 17 13.86 19.82 2.59
CA LEU A 17 14.06 18.50 1.97
C LEU A 17 15.45 17.90 2.13
N CYS A 18 16.33 18.44 2.96
CA CYS A 18 17.67 17.87 3.13
C CYS A 18 17.92 17.33 4.55
N PRO A 19 17.42 16.13 4.94
CA PRO A 19 18.03 15.41 6.05
C PRO A 19 19.46 15.00 5.66
N THR A 20 20.36 14.98 6.62
CA THR A 20 21.74 14.49 6.43
C THR A 20 21.76 13.15 5.70
N LYS A 21 22.78 12.84 4.90
CA LYS A 21 22.88 11.62 4.06
C LYS A 21 22.58 10.33 4.84
N MET A 22 22.98 10.27 6.10
CA MET A 22 22.76 9.12 6.99
C MET A 22 21.28 8.89 7.32
N ASN A 23 20.53 9.96 7.60
CA ASN A 23 19.09 9.87 7.89
C ASN A 23 18.26 9.41 6.67
N ARG A 24 18.74 9.66 5.47
CA ARG A 24 18.02 9.26 4.26
C ARG A 24 18.08 7.76 4.00
N LEU A 25 19.22 7.13 4.23
CA LEU A 25 19.38 5.68 4.10
C LEU A 25 18.42 4.93 5.04
N ILE A 26 18.23 5.45 6.25
CA ILE A 26 17.28 4.85 7.23
C ILE A 26 15.86 4.80 6.65
N TYR A 27 15.39 5.86 5.99
CA TYR A 27 14.04 5.86 5.38
C TYR A 27 13.92 4.83 4.25
N HIS A 28 14.98 4.61 3.47
CA HIS A 28 15.02 3.57 2.45
C HIS A 28 14.97 2.16 3.06
N ILE A 29 15.72 1.90 4.12
CA ILE A 29 15.68 0.63 4.86
C ILE A 29 14.29 0.40 5.44
N ILE A 30 13.70 1.42 6.07
CA ILE A 30 12.37 1.31 6.65
C ILE A 30 11.31 1.07 5.57
N ALA A 31 11.39 1.74 4.42
CA ALA A 31 10.49 1.48 3.28
C ALA A 31 10.56 0.01 2.84
N PHE A 32 11.77 -0.52 2.73
CA PHE A 32 12.02 -1.91 2.39
C PHE A 32 11.41 -2.88 3.41
N LEU A 33 11.62 -2.64 4.72
CA LEU A 33 11.07 -3.47 5.78
C LEU A 33 9.54 -3.47 5.81
N VAL A 34 8.91 -2.29 5.63
CA VAL A 34 7.45 -2.19 5.57
C VAL A 34 6.90 -3.00 4.40
N VAL A 35 7.51 -2.88 3.23
CA VAL A 35 7.08 -3.63 2.04
C VAL A 35 7.36 -5.13 2.21
N ALA A 36 8.45 -5.51 2.87
CA ALA A 36 8.71 -6.91 3.20
C ALA A 36 7.59 -7.50 4.09
N VAL A 37 7.13 -6.76 5.11
CA VAL A 37 5.96 -7.18 5.91
C VAL A 37 4.72 -7.29 5.03
N TRP A 38 4.45 -6.31 4.16
CA TRP A 38 3.28 -6.36 3.29
C TRP A 38 3.31 -7.50 2.28
N GLY A 39 4.50 -7.89 1.79
CA GLY A 39 4.65 -9.08 0.94
C GLY A 39 4.14 -10.36 1.60
N THR A 40 4.24 -10.48 2.92
CA THR A 40 3.71 -11.64 3.66
C THR A 40 2.19 -11.61 3.80
N THR A 41 1.55 -10.42 3.77
CA THR A 41 0.12 -10.28 4.04
C THR A 41 -0.77 -10.98 3.03
N PHE A 42 -0.32 -11.15 1.78
CA PHE A 42 -1.05 -11.92 0.76
C PHE A 42 -1.29 -13.36 1.21
N VAL A 43 -0.27 -14.01 1.79
CA VAL A 43 -0.38 -15.39 2.31
C VAL A 43 -1.34 -15.44 3.50
N TYR A 44 -1.16 -14.56 4.48
CA TYR A 44 -2.03 -14.51 5.67
C TYR A 44 -3.48 -14.18 5.33
N THR A 45 -3.73 -13.26 4.40
CA THR A 45 -5.09 -12.97 3.92
C THR A 45 -5.71 -14.18 3.22
N LYS A 46 -4.93 -14.90 2.39
CA LYS A 46 -5.41 -16.13 1.75
C LYS A 46 -5.79 -17.21 2.77
N LEU A 47 -4.98 -17.39 3.82
CA LEU A 47 -5.29 -18.32 4.91
C LEU A 47 -6.60 -17.95 5.63
N LEU A 48 -6.85 -16.66 5.87
CA LEU A 48 -8.10 -16.19 6.48
C LEU A 48 -9.33 -16.41 5.57
N LEU A 49 -9.18 -16.19 4.25
CA LEU A 49 -10.23 -16.50 3.28
C LEU A 49 -10.55 -18.01 3.26
N MET A 50 -9.50 -18.85 3.31
CA MET A 50 -9.67 -20.33 3.39
C MET A 50 -10.28 -20.78 4.72
N ALA A 51 -10.08 -20.02 5.79
CA ALA A 51 -10.71 -20.29 7.09
C ALA A 51 -12.20 -19.91 7.14
N GLY A 52 -12.75 -19.31 6.06
CA GLY A 52 -14.16 -18.96 5.93
C GLY A 52 -14.51 -17.50 6.20
N LEU A 53 -13.52 -16.63 6.43
CA LEU A 53 -13.77 -15.19 6.54
C LEU A 53 -13.94 -14.55 5.16
N THR A 54 -14.85 -13.57 5.05
CA THR A 54 -15.04 -12.82 3.81
C THR A 54 -13.98 -11.69 3.68
N ALA A 55 -13.81 -11.19 2.45
CA ALA A 55 -12.91 -10.07 2.16
C ALA A 55 -13.21 -8.83 3.01
N ALA A 56 -14.50 -8.54 3.22
CA ALA A 56 -14.97 -7.40 4.01
C ALA A 56 -14.72 -7.62 5.52
N GLN A 57 -14.97 -8.82 6.03
CA GLN A 57 -14.70 -9.17 7.43
C GLN A 57 -13.21 -9.06 7.77
N ILE A 58 -12.33 -9.58 6.91
CA ILE A 58 -10.88 -9.49 7.11
C ILE A 58 -10.44 -8.01 7.16
N PHE A 59 -10.96 -7.18 6.23
CA PHE A 59 -10.67 -5.75 6.24
C PHE A 59 -11.11 -5.08 7.54
N VAL A 60 -12.36 -5.26 7.94
CA VAL A 60 -12.93 -4.58 9.11
C VAL A 60 -12.24 -5.03 10.40
N LEU A 61 -12.01 -6.33 10.60
CA LEU A 61 -11.35 -6.85 11.79
C LEU A 61 -9.94 -6.27 11.95
N ARG A 62 -9.12 -6.28 10.89
CA ARG A 62 -7.77 -5.72 10.95
C ARG A 62 -7.74 -4.20 11.15
N PHE A 63 -8.70 -3.47 10.54
CA PHE A 63 -8.75 -2.01 10.64
C PHE A 63 -9.34 -1.53 11.97
N ILE A 64 -10.29 -2.25 12.57
CA ILE A 64 -10.76 -1.95 13.93
C ILE A 64 -9.60 -2.05 14.92
N ILE A 65 -8.83 -3.14 14.89
CA ILE A 65 -7.68 -3.31 15.78
C ILE A 65 -6.68 -2.16 15.57
N ALA A 66 -6.33 -1.88 14.33
CA ALA A 66 -5.38 -0.82 14.00
C ALA A 66 -5.90 0.57 14.44
N TYR A 67 -7.18 0.87 14.22
CA TYR A 67 -7.79 2.14 14.59
C TYR A 67 -7.84 2.33 16.11
N VAL A 68 -8.29 1.31 16.86
CA VAL A 68 -8.35 1.37 18.33
C VAL A 68 -6.97 1.62 18.91
N MET A 69 -5.95 0.89 18.47
CA MET A 69 -4.58 1.08 18.94
C MET A 69 -4.06 2.48 18.61
N LEU A 70 -4.28 2.98 17.39
CA LEU A 70 -3.88 4.34 17.02
C LEU A 70 -4.66 5.41 17.77
N LEU A 71 -5.95 5.18 18.03
CA LEU A 71 -6.78 6.10 18.81
C LEU A 71 -6.23 6.19 20.23
N VAL A 72 -6.07 5.07 20.93
CA VAL A 72 -5.49 5.02 22.28
C VAL A 72 -4.14 5.73 22.31
N TYR A 73 -3.24 5.38 21.40
CA TYR A 73 -1.93 6.03 21.31
C TYR A 73 -2.06 7.54 21.04
N SER A 74 -2.99 7.97 20.19
CA SER A 74 -3.14 9.39 19.85
C SER A 74 -3.74 10.20 21.00
N LEU A 75 -4.59 9.59 21.85
CA LEU A 75 -5.16 10.24 23.05
C LEU A 75 -4.09 10.56 24.10
N THR A 76 -2.98 9.80 24.14
CA THR A 76 -1.85 10.10 25.05
C THR A 76 -1.00 11.30 24.60
N ARG A 77 -1.27 11.86 23.40
CA ARG A 77 -0.49 12.97 22.86
C ARG A 77 -1.11 14.34 23.18
N LYS A 78 -0.30 15.30 23.60
CA LYS A 78 -0.72 16.67 24.00
C LYS A 78 -1.51 17.43 22.93
N HIS A 79 -1.35 17.10 21.65
CA HIS A 79 -1.99 17.79 20.51
C HIS A 79 -2.98 16.89 19.78
N PHE A 80 -3.80 16.18 20.52
CA PHE A 80 -4.87 15.37 19.95
C PHE A 80 -5.90 16.26 19.23
N ARG A 81 -6.34 15.84 18.05
CA ARG A 81 -7.40 16.50 17.26
C ARG A 81 -8.31 15.44 16.67
N TRP A 82 -9.63 15.66 16.79
CA TRP A 82 -10.62 14.81 16.14
C TRP A 82 -10.73 15.12 14.65
N PHE A 83 -10.82 16.40 14.26
CA PHE A 83 -11.09 16.86 12.90
C PHE A 83 -9.91 17.64 12.32
N SER A 84 -9.90 17.73 10.98
CA SER A 84 -8.99 18.56 10.23
C SER A 84 -9.23 20.04 10.51
N ARG A 85 -8.29 20.91 10.10
CA ARG A 85 -8.40 22.36 10.34
C ARG A 85 -9.50 23.01 9.51
N VAL A 86 -9.72 22.49 8.30
CA VAL A 86 -10.70 22.98 7.33
C VAL A 86 -11.45 21.82 6.70
N TRP A 87 -12.66 22.07 6.22
CA TRP A 87 -13.53 21.04 5.64
C TRP A 87 -12.92 20.35 4.41
N GLN A 88 -12.20 21.10 3.57
CA GLN A 88 -11.54 20.55 2.39
C GLN A 88 -10.47 19.49 2.75
N ASP A 89 -9.79 19.70 3.86
CA ASP A 89 -8.81 18.72 4.36
C ASP A 89 -9.51 17.48 4.95
N GLU A 90 -10.71 17.64 5.49
CA GLU A 90 -11.51 16.51 5.96
C GLU A 90 -11.98 15.64 4.78
N LEU A 91 -12.43 16.24 3.67
CA LEU A 91 -12.73 15.53 2.43
C LEU A 91 -11.51 14.81 1.86
N LEU A 92 -10.32 15.42 1.97
CA LEU A 92 -9.07 14.76 1.61
C LEU A 92 -8.81 13.50 2.46
N MET A 93 -9.10 13.55 3.79
CA MET A 93 -8.98 12.38 4.67
C MET A 93 -10.00 11.30 4.33
N VAL A 94 -11.23 11.67 3.94
CA VAL A 94 -12.25 10.73 3.42
C VAL A 94 -11.72 10.03 2.17
N GLY A 95 -11.20 10.79 1.21
CA GLY A 95 -10.61 10.23 -0.01
C GLY A 95 -9.46 9.27 0.28
N LEU A 96 -8.58 9.61 1.22
CA LEU A 96 -7.50 8.74 1.68
C LEU A 96 -8.04 7.46 2.35
N GLY A 97 -9.10 7.57 3.17
CA GLY A 97 -9.72 6.41 3.84
C GLY A 97 -10.37 5.45 2.86
N ILE A 98 -11.03 5.96 1.82
CA ILE A 98 -11.64 5.15 0.77
C ILE A 98 -10.57 4.50 -0.11
N THR A 99 -9.63 5.29 -0.64
CA THR A 99 -8.67 4.80 -1.64
C THR A 99 -7.53 3.98 -1.05
N GLY A 100 -7.06 4.30 0.15
CA GLY A 100 -6.01 3.55 0.85
C GLY A 100 -6.54 2.60 1.93
N GLY A 101 -7.85 2.55 2.10
CA GLY A 101 -8.55 1.70 3.06
C GLY A 101 -9.58 0.81 2.38
N SER A 102 -10.87 1.13 2.54
CA SER A 102 -11.97 0.22 2.18
C SER A 102 -11.94 -0.26 0.75
N LEU A 103 -11.86 0.64 -0.23
CA LEU A 103 -11.95 0.24 -1.64
C LEU A 103 -10.73 -0.56 -2.08
N TYR A 104 -9.52 -0.16 -1.65
CA TYR A 104 -8.30 -0.91 -1.92
C TYR A 104 -8.40 -2.35 -1.39
N PHE A 105 -8.65 -2.51 -0.09
CA PHE A 105 -8.66 -3.85 0.52
C PHE A 105 -9.85 -4.69 0.10
N LEU A 106 -11.02 -4.09 -0.12
CA LEU A 106 -12.17 -4.83 -0.61
C LEU A 106 -11.90 -5.39 -2.00
N THR A 107 -11.34 -4.60 -2.91
CA THR A 107 -11.00 -5.05 -4.26
C THR A 107 -9.83 -6.04 -4.27
N GLU A 108 -8.76 -5.80 -3.50
CA GLU A 108 -7.60 -6.69 -3.40
C GLU A 108 -7.98 -8.06 -2.79
N ASN A 109 -8.66 -8.06 -1.65
CA ASN A 109 -9.07 -9.29 -0.98
C ASN A 109 -10.08 -10.08 -1.83
N SER A 110 -11.04 -9.39 -2.47
CA SER A 110 -11.99 -10.03 -3.37
C SER A 110 -11.33 -10.58 -4.63
N ALA A 111 -10.31 -9.91 -5.17
CA ALA A 111 -9.55 -10.43 -6.30
C ALA A 111 -8.98 -11.82 -6.00
N MET A 112 -8.46 -12.05 -4.78
CA MET A 112 -7.88 -13.34 -4.37
C MET A 112 -8.92 -14.47 -4.25
N ILE A 113 -10.21 -14.18 -4.32
CA ILE A 113 -11.30 -15.18 -4.40
C ILE A 113 -11.38 -15.70 -5.84
N TYR A 114 -11.31 -14.79 -6.82
CA TYR A 114 -11.57 -15.09 -8.23
C TYR A 114 -10.32 -15.39 -9.06
N THR A 115 -9.15 -14.89 -8.64
CA THR A 115 -7.86 -15.15 -9.31
C THR A 115 -6.81 -15.67 -8.33
N THR A 116 -5.63 -16.02 -8.84
CA THR A 116 -4.53 -16.51 -7.99
C THR A 116 -3.89 -15.36 -7.21
N THR A 117 -3.31 -15.68 -6.05
CA THR A 117 -2.50 -14.74 -5.27
C THR A 117 -1.35 -14.17 -6.11
N THR A 118 -0.78 -15.01 -6.99
CA THR A 118 0.25 -14.67 -7.97
C THR A 118 -0.21 -13.57 -8.92
N ASN A 119 -1.37 -13.74 -9.60
CA ASN A 119 -1.91 -12.74 -10.52
C ASN A 119 -2.28 -11.44 -9.79
N THR A 120 -2.91 -11.55 -8.61
CA THR A 120 -3.25 -10.38 -7.78
C THR A 120 -1.99 -9.58 -7.43
N SER A 121 -0.94 -10.24 -6.96
CA SER A 121 0.32 -9.58 -6.59
C SER A 121 1.01 -8.92 -7.78
N LEU A 122 0.99 -9.57 -8.96
CA LEU A 122 1.54 -9.01 -10.20
C LEU A 122 0.84 -7.70 -10.59
N ILE A 123 -0.49 -7.72 -10.62
CA ILE A 123 -1.28 -6.57 -11.01
C ILE A 123 -1.13 -5.43 -10.00
N VAL A 124 -1.20 -5.75 -8.70
CA VAL A 124 -1.02 -4.75 -7.62
C VAL A 124 0.39 -4.15 -7.65
N CYS A 125 1.41 -4.92 -8.01
CA CYS A 125 2.78 -4.41 -8.17
C CYS A 125 2.95 -3.40 -9.34
N MET A 126 1.93 -3.18 -10.16
CA MET A 126 1.91 -2.07 -11.13
C MET A 126 1.55 -0.71 -10.49
N CYS A 127 1.15 -0.69 -9.19
CA CYS A 127 0.82 0.55 -8.47
C CYS A 127 1.88 1.66 -8.58
N PRO A 128 3.20 1.38 -8.47
CA PRO A 128 4.21 2.43 -8.60
C PRO A 128 4.19 3.14 -9.96
N LEU A 129 3.93 2.39 -11.03
CA LEU A 129 3.80 2.96 -12.38
C LEU A 129 2.65 3.96 -12.44
N PHE A 130 1.45 3.55 -11.98
CA PHE A 130 0.27 4.42 -11.99
C PHE A 130 0.41 5.59 -11.00
N ALA A 131 0.99 5.36 -9.81
CA ALA A 131 1.29 6.44 -8.87
C ALA A 131 2.24 7.47 -9.49
N ALA A 132 3.31 7.03 -10.15
CA ALA A 132 4.26 7.90 -10.81
C ALA A 132 3.62 8.70 -11.96
N LEU A 133 2.77 8.06 -12.78
CA LEU A 133 2.01 8.72 -13.84
C LEU A 133 1.07 9.80 -13.28
N LEU A 134 0.25 9.46 -12.27
CA LEU A 134 -0.67 10.41 -11.65
C LEU A 134 0.09 11.58 -11.01
N VAL A 135 1.14 11.29 -10.24
CA VAL A 135 1.95 12.34 -9.60
C VAL A 135 2.59 13.26 -10.64
N SER A 136 3.15 12.71 -11.73
CA SER A 136 3.75 13.53 -12.80
C SER A 136 2.75 14.40 -13.55
N LEU A 137 1.48 13.93 -13.65
CA LEU A 137 0.40 14.65 -14.30
C LEU A 137 -0.09 15.84 -13.45
N PHE A 138 -0.27 15.63 -12.14
CA PHE A 138 -0.84 16.62 -11.24
C PHE A 138 0.21 17.52 -10.57
N PHE A 139 1.44 17.02 -10.34
CA PHE A 139 2.52 17.73 -9.65
C PHE A 139 3.74 17.88 -10.55
N ARG A 140 3.83 18.99 -11.29
CA ARG A 140 4.94 19.28 -12.22
C ARG A 140 6.33 19.23 -11.56
N ALA A 141 6.45 19.58 -10.29
CA ALA A 141 7.69 19.54 -9.53
C ALA A 141 8.20 18.10 -9.24
N GLN A 142 7.36 17.10 -9.41
CA GLN A 142 7.67 15.67 -9.18
C GLN A 142 7.64 14.86 -10.48
N ARG A 143 7.89 15.49 -11.62
CA ARG A 143 7.98 14.79 -12.90
C ARG A 143 9.08 13.74 -12.89
N LEU A 144 8.77 12.61 -13.49
CA LEU A 144 9.72 11.52 -13.66
C LEU A 144 10.88 11.95 -14.55
N HIS A 145 12.09 11.59 -14.15
CA HIS A 145 13.27 11.68 -14.99
C HIS A 145 13.43 10.40 -15.82
N GLY A 146 14.10 10.47 -16.97
CA GLY A 146 14.28 9.33 -17.85
C GLY A 146 14.83 8.08 -17.16
N LEU A 147 15.81 8.25 -16.24
CA LEU A 147 16.36 7.15 -15.46
C LEU A 147 15.33 6.49 -14.52
N GLN A 148 14.40 7.26 -13.96
CA GLN A 148 13.32 6.73 -13.15
C GLN A 148 12.32 5.91 -14.00
N ILE A 149 12.03 6.37 -15.22
CA ILE A 149 11.18 5.63 -16.17
C ILE A 149 11.83 4.29 -16.50
N VAL A 150 13.13 4.29 -16.88
CA VAL A 150 13.88 3.06 -17.17
C VAL A 150 13.87 2.12 -15.95
N GLY A 151 14.13 2.63 -14.74
CA GLY A 151 14.09 1.84 -13.50
C GLY A 151 12.72 1.26 -13.22
N THR A 152 11.65 2.04 -13.44
CA THR A 152 10.26 1.58 -13.25
C THR A 152 9.90 0.45 -14.22
N VAL A 153 10.25 0.58 -15.50
CA VAL A 153 10.02 -0.46 -16.51
C VAL A 153 10.84 -1.71 -16.20
N MET A 154 12.10 -1.56 -15.82
CA MET A 154 12.97 -2.68 -15.45
C MET A 154 12.42 -3.43 -14.23
N ALA A 155 11.98 -2.71 -13.19
CA ALA A 155 11.38 -3.32 -12.01
C ALA A 155 10.07 -4.06 -12.37
N ALA A 156 9.21 -3.50 -13.22
CA ALA A 156 7.98 -4.13 -13.67
C ALA A 156 8.25 -5.42 -14.47
N ILE A 157 9.26 -5.42 -15.35
CA ILE A 157 9.70 -6.64 -16.05
C ILE A 157 10.20 -7.68 -15.04
N GLY A 158 11.01 -7.25 -14.07
CA GLY A 158 11.51 -8.13 -13.00
C GLY A 158 10.37 -8.77 -12.20
N VAL A 159 9.32 -8.02 -11.84
CA VAL A 159 8.11 -8.54 -11.20
C VAL A 159 7.43 -9.59 -12.07
N ALA A 160 7.24 -9.32 -13.36
CA ALA A 160 6.66 -10.31 -14.28
C ALA A 160 7.47 -11.62 -14.33
N VAL A 161 8.80 -11.52 -14.38
CA VAL A 161 9.69 -12.71 -14.38
C VAL A 161 9.58 -13.50 -13.08
N VAL A 162 9.54 -12.83 -11.91
CA VAL A 162 9.39 -13.48 -10.59
C VAL A 162 8.04 -14.21 -10.51
N VAL A 163 6.96 -13.51 -10.89
CA VAL A 163 5.60 -14.01 -10.70
C VAL A 163 5.27 -15.13 -11.69
N LEU A 164 5.70 -15.01 -12.94
CA LEU A 164 5.51 -16.05 -13.95
C LEU A 164 6.36 -17.31 -13.67
N ASN A 165 7.47 -17.15 -12.96
CA ASN A 165 8.32 -18.24 -12.46
C ASN A 165 8.59 -19.37 -13.48
N GLY A 166 8.72 -19.02 -14.77
CA GLY A 166 8.89 -19.94 -15.88
C GLY A 166 7.61 -20.61 -16.41
N HIS A 167 6.49 -20.41 -15.77
CA HIS A 167 5.18 -20.87 -16.23
C HIS A 167 4.42 -19.71 -16.88
N PHE A 168 4.49 -19.59 -18.20
CA PHE A 168 3.81 -18.53 -18.96
C PHE A 168 2.29 -18.73 -19.08
N VAL A 169 1.68 -19.55 -18.21
CA VAL A 169 0.25 -19.77 -18.19
C VAL A 169 -0.39 -18.78 -17.21
N LEU A 170 -0.84 -17.65 -17.73
CA LEU A 170 -1.72 -16.74 -17.00
C LEU A 170 -3.12 -17.37 -16.95
N HIS A 171 -3.54 -17.82 -15.78
CA HIS A 171 -4.94 -18.14 -15.56
C HIS A 171 -5.73 -16.82 -15.45
N LEU A 172 -6.12 -16.28 -16.61
CA LEU A 172 -6.86 -15.02 -16.67
C LEU A 172 -8.26 -15.21 -16.06
N SER A 173 -8.56 -14.44 -15.04
CA SER A 173 -9.89 -14.30 -14.47
C SER A 173 -10.34 -12.85 -14.69
N PRO A 174 -11.19 -12.55 -15.69
CA PRO A 174 -11.55 -11.17 -16.02
C PRO A 174 -12.04 -10.36 -14.80
N LEU A 175 -12.85 -10.97 -13.94
CA LEU A 175 -13.36 -10.32 -12.74
C LEU A 175 -12.24 -10.14 -11.67
N GLY A 176 -11.49 -11.20 -11.37
CA GLY A 176 -10.39 -11.14 -10.38
C GLY A 176 -9.31 -10.16 -10.79
N ASP A 177 -8.89 -10.20 -12.05
CA ASP A 177 -7.83 -9.32 -12.58
C ASP A 177 -8.29 -7.85 -12.64
N THR A 178 -9.58 -7.60 -12.97
CA THR A 178 -10.17 -6.26 -12.92
C THR A 178 -10.22 -5.72 -11.49
N LEU A 179 -10.58 -6.54 -10.50
CA LEU A 179 -10.57 -6.15 -9.09
C LEU A 179 -9.15 -5.86 -8.59
N ALA A 180 -8.15 -6.67 -8.95
CA ALA A 180 -6.75 -6.40 -8.64
C ALA A 180 -6.25 -5.10 -9.27
N PHE A 181 -6.67 -4.82 -10.52
CA PHE A 181 -6.35 -3.55 -11.19
C PHE A 181 -7.03 -2.35 -10.52
N ALA A 182 -8.28 -2.49 -10.08
CA ALA A 182 -8.97 -1.47 -9.30
C ALA A 182 -8.23 -1.18 -7.98
N ALA A 183 -7.75 -2.20 -7.27
CA ALA A 183 -6.91 -2.04 -6.09
C ALA A 183 -5.63 -1.26 -6.42
N CYS A 184 -4.95 -1.62 -7.51
CA CYS A 184 -3.76 -0.92 -7.99
C CYS A 184 -4.03 0.59 -8.20
N LEU A 185 -5.12 0.94 -8.88
CA LEU A 185 -5.50 2.34 -9.10
C LEU A 185 -5.86 3.05 -7.80
N CYS A 186 -6.56 2.40 -6.88
CA CYS A 186 -6.88 2.94 -5.56
C CYS A 186 -5.61 3.33 -4.79
N TRP A 187 -4.60 2.47 -4.78
CA TRP A 187 -3.32 2.76 -4.14
C TRP A 187 -2.55 3.90 -4.82
N ALA A 188 -2.61 3.97 -6.15
CA ALA A 188 -2.01 5.06 -6.90
C ALA A 188 -2.66 6.42 -6.56
N VAL A 189 -4.00 6.47 -6.45
CA VAL A 189 -4.75 7.66 -6.02
C VAL A 189 -4.44 8.00 -4.57
N TYR A 190 -4.41 7.01 -3.67
CA TYR A 190 -3.96 7.19 -2.28
C TYR A 190 -2.59 7.86 -2.20
N SER A 191 -1.62 7.37 -2.97
CA SER A 191 -0.26 7.91 -3.02
C SER A 191 -0.25 9.37 -3.49
N LEU A 192 -1.10 9.73 -4.47
CA LEU A 192 -1.29 11.10 -4.94
C LEU A 192 -1.88 12.00 -3.84
N LEU A 193 -2.94 11.56 -3.16
CA LEU A 193 -3.62 12.30 -2.09
C LEU A 193 -2.76 12.46 -0.83
N MET A 194 -1.82 11.54 -0.60
CA MET A 194 -0.86 11.63 0.50
C MET A 194 0.08 12.82 0.39
N ILE A 195 0.32 13.38 -0.81
CA ILE A 195 1.22 14.52 -1.01
C ILE A 195 0.66 15.76 -0.28
N PRO A 196 -0.54 16.29 -0.59
CA PRO A 196 -1.09 17.44 0.11
C PRO A 196 -1.40 17.16 1.59
N ALA A 197 -1.83 15.94 1.95
CA ALA A 197 -2.09 15.57 3.33
C ALA A 197 -0.80 15.59 4.17
N GLY A 198 0.27 15.01 3.67
CA GLY A 198 1.57 14.94 4.33
C GLY A 198 2.23 16.29 4.57
N MET A 199 1.95 17.31 3.73
CA MET A 199 2.40 18.68 3.93
C MET A 199 1.71 19.40 5.09
N ARG A 200 0.45 19.05 5.40
CA ARG A 200 -0.40 19.77 6.35
C ARG A 200 -0.54 19.10 7.70
N TYR A 201 -0.46 17.76 7.71
CA TYR A 201 -0.74 16.94 8.88
C TYR A 201 0.40 15.97 9.18
N ASN A 202 0.51 15.55 10.43
CA ASN A 202 1.45 14.52 10.82
C ASN A 202 0.93 13.11 10.43
N SER A 203 1.85 12.14 10.31
CA SER A 203 1.52 10.77 9.87
C SER A 203 0.53 10.08 10.80
N LEU A 204 0.62 10.30 12.11
CA LEU A 204 -0.30 9.71 13.09
C LEU A 204 -1.75 10.17 12.86
N PHE A 205 -1.95 11.47 12.65
CA PHE A 205 -3.27 12.03 12.35
C PHE A 205 -3.82 11.44 11.05
N ILE A 206 -3.02 11.46 9.97
CA ILE A 206 -3.43 10.94 8.65
C ILE A 206 -3.80 9.47 8.77
N THR A 207 -2.93 8.63 9.34
CA THR A 207 -3.16 7.18 9.45
C THR A 207 -4.42 6.86 10.25
N ARG A 208 -4.65 7.56 11.37
CA ARG A 208 -5.87 7.41 12.16
C ARG A 208 -7.11 7.78 11.35
N LYS A 209 -7.06 8.87 10.57
CA LYS A 209 -8.17 9.28 9.70
C LYS A 209 -8.41 8.30 8.55
N VAL A 210 -7.36 7.75 7.96
CA VAL A 210 -7.47 6.69 6.94
C VAL A 210 -8.23 5.49 7.47
N PHE A 211 -7.91 5.03 8.67
CA PHE A 211 -8.62 3.89 9.27
C PHE A 211 -10.04 4.24 9.68
N PHE A 212 -10.27 5.42 10.25
CA PHE A 212 -11.59 5.89 10.62
C PHE A 212 -12.53 5.96 9.40
N TYR A 213 -12.13 6.68 8.35
CA TYR A 213 -12.96 6.81 7.16
C TYR A 213 -13.01 5.54 6.31
N GLY A 214 -11.96 4.71 6.34
CA GLY A 214 -11.99 3.38 5.76
C GLY A 214 -13.07 2.50 6.40
N LEU A 215 -13.17 2.48 7.73
CA LEU A 215 -14.22 1.75 8.44
C LEU A 215 -15.60 2.37 8.20
N LEU A 216 -15.71 3.70 8.30
CA LEU A 216 -16.97 4.41 8.11
C LEU A 216 -17.56 4.17 6.70
N SER A 217 -16.72 4.12 5.68
CA SER A 217 -17.15 3.87 4.30
C SER A 217 -17.61 2.44 4.04
N MET A 218 -17.38 1.49 4.97
CA MET A 218 -17.91 0.13 4.89
C MET A 218 -19.33 -0.01 5.44
N ILE A 219 -19.86 1.00 6.14
CA ILE A 219 -21.22 0.94 6.70
C ILE A 219 -22.26 0.67 5.61
N PRO A 220 -22.30 1.39 4.45
CA PRO A 220 -23.25 1.10 3.40
C PRO A 220 -23.14 -0.32 2.85
N TYR A 221 -21.93 -0.88 2.77
CA TYR A 221 -21.72 -2.26 2.34
C TYR A 221 -22.42 -3.25 3.30
N PHE A 222 -22.21 -3.11 4.62
CA PHE A 222 -22.83 -4.00 5.62
C PHE A 222 -24.33 -3.77 5.81
N MET A 223 -24.85 -2.61 5.41
CA MET A 223 -26.31 -2.40 5.36
C MET A 223 -26.97 -3.23 4.25
N VAL A 224 -26.25 -3.48 3.14
CA VAL A 224 -26.73 -4.30 2.02
C VAL A 224 -26.40 -5.79 2.24
N TYR A 225 -25.21 -6.07 2.75
CA TYR A 225 -24.69 -7.42 3.00
C TYR A 225 -24.33 -7.56 4.49
N PRO A 226 -25.30 -7.92 5.35
CA PRO A 226 -25.07 -8.02 6.80
C PRO A 226 -24.29 -9.30 7.15
N GLU A 227 -23.00 -9.28 6.88
CA GLU A 227 -22.06 -10.38 7.13
C GLU A 227 -21.43 -10.23 8.52
N VAL A 228 -21.89 -10.99 9.51
CA VAL A 228 -21.24 -11.05 10.82
C VAL A 228 -20.32 -12.28 10.84
N PRO A 229 -19.02 -12.13 11.17
CA PRO A 229 -18.13 -13.29 11.25
C PRO A 229 -18.54 -14.20 12.41
N GLU A 230 -18.49 -15.51 12.19
CA GLU A 230 -18.73 -16.48 13.25
C GLU A 230 -17.63 -16.35 14.33
N LEU A 231 -18.07 -16.14 15.57
CA LEU A 231 -17.15 -15.96 16.70
C LEU A 231 -16.26 -17.21 16.92
N SER A 232 -16.80 -18.39 16.67
CA SER A 232 -16.08 -19.68 16.70
C SER A 232 -14.87 -19.70 15.75
N VAL A 233 -15.02 -19.14 14.54
CA VAL A 233 -13.95 -19.05 13.55
C VAL A 233 -12.93 -17.99 13.96
N VAL A 234 -13.38 -16.82 14.40
CA VAL A 234 -12.49 -15.72 14.79
C VAL A 234 -11.62 -16.06 16.01
N LEU A 235 -12.17 -16.84 16.96
CA LEU A 235 -11.46 -17.24 18.20
C LEU A 235 -10.53 -18.45 18.00
N ARG A 236 -10.51 -19.08 16.84
CA ARG A 236 -9.47 -20.08 16.54
C ARG A 236 -8.09 -19.44 16.63
N THR A 237 -7.17 -20.09 17.32
CA THR A 237 -5.84 -19.54 17.62
C THR A 237 -5.09 -19.12 16.34
N ASP A 238 -5.14 -19.94 15.29
CA ASP A 238 -4.53 -19.66 14.00
C ASP A 238 -5.10 -18.41 13.32
N VAL A 239 -6.45 -18.30 13.33
CA VAL A 239 -7.18 -17.16 12.75
C VAL A 239 -6.92 -15.88 13.55
N LEU A 240 -7.03 -15.97 14.87
CA LEU A 240 -6.83 -14.83 15.78
C LEU A 240 -5.42 -14.26 15.67
N LEU A 241 -4.39 -15.11 15.65
CA LEU A 241 -3.00 -14.67 15.49
C LEU A 241 -2.78 -13.99 14.14
N ASN A 242 -3.36 -14.51 13.06
CA ASN A 242 -3.29 -13.91 11.74
C ASN A 242 -3.98 -12.53 11.71
N ILE A 243 -5.17 -12.40 12.30
CA ILE A 243 -5.89 -11.12 12.39
C ILE A 243 -5.11 -10.11 13.22
N LEU A 244 -4.54 -10.52 14.36
CA LEU A 244 -3.70 -9.67 15.20
C LEU A 244 -2.44 -9.21 14.45
N PHE A 245 -1.77 -10.10 13.74
CA PHE A 245 -0.63 -9.72 12.89
C PHE A 245 -1.03 -8.70 11.84
N LEU A 246 -2.11 -8.96 11.10
CA LEU A 246 -2.60 -8.05 10.07
C LEU A 246 -3.05 -6.70 10.65
N GLY A 247 -3.69 -6.68 11.81
CA GLY A 247 -4.16 -5.45 12.47
C GLY A 247 -3.03 -4.64 13.10
N CYS A 248 -2.24 -5.26 13.98
CA CYS A 248 -1.22 -4.56 14.76
C CYS A 248 0.03 -4.23 13.94
N VAL A 249 0.55 -5.21 13.20
CA VAL A 249 1.82 -5.04 12.49
C VAL A 249 1.58 -4.49 11.09
N ALA A 250 0.87 -5.23 10.24
CA ALA A 250 0.75 -4.89 8.83
C ALA A 250 -0.14 -3.65 8.59
N SER A 251 -1.19 -3.44 9.39
CA SER A 251 -2.03 -2.24 9.28
C SER A 251 -1.50 -1.11 10.16
N MET A 252 -1.56 -1.20 11.49
CA MET A 252 -1.22 -0.07 12.35
C MET A 252 0.23 0.39 12.18
N LEU A 253 1.19 -0.49 12.44
CA LEU A 253 2.61 -0.11 12.46
C LEU A 253 3.12 0.22 11.05
N CYS A 254 2.83 -0.63 10.06
CA CYS A 254 3.31 -0.43 8.70
C CYS A 254 2.67 0.78 8.03
N TYR A 255 1.35 1.04 8.18
CA TYR A 255 0.73 2.24 7.60
C TYR A 255 1.23 3.52 8.23
N LEU A 256 1.38 3.57 9.57
CA LEU A 256 1.93 4.73 10.24
C LEU A 256 3.34 5.03 9.76
N THR A 257 4.16 4.00 9.68
CA THR A 257 5.54 4.08 9.21
C THR A 257 5.61 4.44 7.73
N TRP A 258 4.75 3.85 6.90
CA TRP A 258 4.69 4.12 5.47
C TRP A 258 4.29 5.56 5.16
N ASN A 259 3.27 6.09 5.84
CA ASN A 259 2.86 7.48 5.68
C ASN A 259 3.96 8.45 6.10
N TRP A 260 4.76 8.08 7.08
CA TRP A 260 5.94 8.83 7.46
C TRP A 260 7.05 8.73 6.40
N VAL A 261 7.29 7.56 5.82
CA VAL A 261 8.25 7.34 4.73
C VAL A 261 7.85 8.14 3.49
N ILE A 262 6.58 8.09 3.06
CA ILE A 262 6.08 8.90 1.93
C ILE A 262 6.37 10.38 2.16
N LYS A 263 6.14 10.88 3.37
CA LYS A 263 6.42 12.27 3.72
C LYS A 263 7.90 12.63 3.63
N LYS A 264 8.81 11.68 3.86
CA LYS A 264 10.27 11.89 3.86
C LYS A 264 10.93 11.64 2.51
N LEU A 265 10.52 10.60 1.80
CA LEU A 265 11.10 10.21 0.51
C LEU A 265 10.33 10.76 -0.70
N GLY A 266 9.05 11.13 -0.50
CA GLY A 266 8.10 11.42 -1.56
C GLY A 266 7.33 10.19 -2.02
N ALA A 267 6.12 10.40 -2.56
CA ALA A 267 5.21 9.33 -2.93
C ALA A 267 5.79 8.38 -3.99
N VAL A 268 6.38 8.92 -5.06
CA VAL A 268 6.95 8.11 -6.16
C VAL A 268 8.09 7.22 -5.66
N VAL A 269 9.06 7.79 -4.92
CA VAL A 269 10.22 7.02 -4.43
C VAL A 269 9.80 5.95 -3.43
N ALA A 270 8.89 6.28 -2.50
CA ALA A 270 8.38 5.31 -1.54
C ALA A 270 7.63 4.18 -2.24
N THR A 271 6.70 4.50 -3.15
CA THR A 271 5.85 3.51 -3.80
C THR A 271 6.65 2.53 -4.66
N ASN A 272 7.80 2.93 -5.23
CA ASN A 272 8.67 2.03 -5.97
C ASN A 272 9.13 0.81 -5.17
N TYR A 273 9.19 0.88 -3.83
CA TYR A 273 9.53 -0.28 -3.01
C TYR A 273 8.49 -1.41 -3.09
N VAL A 274 7.25 -1.10 -3.48
CA VAL A 274 6.18 -2.10 -3.66
C VAL A 274 6.55 -3.15 -4.71
N TYR A 275 7.42 -2.83 -5.67
CA TYR A 275 7.96 -3.84 -6.61
C TYR A 275 8.70 -4.99 -5.92
N PHE A 276 9.07 -4.83 -4.64
CA PHE A 276 9.72 -5.89 -3.88
C PHE A 276 8.72 -6.88 -3.23
N ASN A 277 7.43 -6.55 -3.18
CA ASN A 277 6.42 -7.45 -2.60
C ASN A 277 6.46 -8.88 -3.17
N PRO A 278 6.48 -9.11 -4.49
CA PRO A 278 6.50 -10.47 -5.04
C PRO A 278 7.72 -11.28 -4.61
N VAL A 279 8.87 -10.64 -4.44
CA VAL A 279 10.09 -11.33 -3.97
C VAL A 279 9.86 -11.91 -2.59
N VAL A 280 9.28 -11.13 -1.68
CA VAL A 280 8.95 -11.60 -0.33
C VAL A 280 7.83 -12.63 -0.36
N THR A 281 6.79 -12.40 -1.17
CA THR A 281 5.68 -13.34 -1.30
C THR A 281 6.17 -14.73 -1.75
N VAL A 282 7.03 -14.81 -2.77
CA VAL A 282 7.59 -16.08 -3.24
C VAL A 282 8.50 -16.73 -2.21
N LEU A 283 9.32 -15.94 -1.49
CA LEU A 283 10.15 -16.47 -0.40
C LEU A 283 9.31 -17.10 0.70
N PHE A 284 8.22 -16.46 1.10
CA PHE A 284 7.31 -16.98 2.12
C PHE A 284 6.50 -18.18 1.61
N ALA A 285 6.10 -18.19 0.35
CA ALA A 285 5.47 -19.34 -0.29
C ALA A 285 6.41 -20.56 -0.31
N TRP A 286 7.70 -20.34 -0.59
CA TRP A 286 8.72 -21.41 -0.47
C TRP A 286 8.86 -21.91 0.97
N LEU A 287 8.92 -21.00 1.96
CA LEU A 287 9.11 -21.39 3.37
C LEU A 287 7.87 -22.07 3.97
N ILE A 288 6.66 -21.60 3.64
CA ILE A 288 5.41 -22.04 4.27
C ILE A 288 4.72 -23.14 3.45
N LEU A 289 4.72 -22.98 2.11
CA LEU A 289 4.03 -23.88 1.18
C LEU A 289 4.97 -24.87 0.50
N SER A 290 6.29 -24.85 0.84
CA SER A 290 7.33 -25.69 0.26
C SER A 290 7.43 -25.60 -1.28
N GLU A 291 7.08 -24.45 -1.86
CA GLU A 291 7.22 -24.18 -3.28
C GLU A 291 8.69 -24.08 -3.69
N ARG A 292 9.04 -24.51 -4.91
CA ARG A 292 10.44 -24.50 -5.38
C ARG A 292 10.85 -23.11 -5.85
N ILE A 293 12.00 -22.61 -5.35
CA ILE A 293 12.66 -21.42 -5.91
C ILE A 293 13.31 -21.80 -7.24
N THR A 294 13.02 -21.03 -8.29
CA THR A 294 13.55 -21.24 -9.63
C THR A 294 14.60 -20.20 -10.01
N VAL A 295 15.32 -20.45 -11.11
CA VAL A 295 16.25 -19.49 -11.70
C VAL A 295 15.53 -18.18 -12.11
N TYR A 296 14.29 -18.28 -12.57
CA TYR A 296 13.46 -17.12 -12.94
C TYR A 296 13.22 -16.19 -11.74
N PHE A 297 12.97 -16.75 -10.54
CA PHE A 297 12.87 -15.96 -9.32
C PHE A 297 14.16 -15.15 -9.07
N LEU A 298 15.33 -15.78 -9.19
CA LEU A 298 16.62 -15.10 -8.98
C LEU A 298 16.84 -13.99 -10.02
N MET A 299 16.61 -14.28 -11.30
CA MET A 299 16.75 -13.30 -12.39
C MET A 299 15.81 -12.10 -12.20
N GLY A 300 14.53 -12.37 -11.91
CA GLY A 300 13.54 -11.33 -11.68
C GLY A 300 13.85 -10.48 -10.45
N THR A 301 14.34 -11.10 -9.36
CA THR A 301 14.79 -10.38 -8.17
C THR A 301 15.93 -9.41 -8.48
N VAL A 302 16.93 -9.84 -9.25
CA VAL A 302 18.03 -8.97 -9.70
C VAL A 302 17.51 -7.79 -10.52
N LEU A 303 16.59 -8.03 -11.47
CA LEU A 303 15.96 -6.98 -12.26
C LEU A 303 15.18 -5.97 -11.40
N ILE A 304 14.42 -6.45 -10.39
CA ILE A 304 13.70 -5.59 -9.44
C ILE A 304 14.68 -4.70 -8.67
N LEU A 305 15.74 -5.28 -8.11
CA LEU A 305 16.72 -4.53 -7.33
C LEU A 305 17.46 -3.49 -8.17
N MET A 306 17.84 -3.85 -9.40
CA MET A 306 18.44 -2.90 -10.36
C MET A 306 17.45 -1.79 -10.73
N GLY A 307 16.19 -2.14 -11.00
CA GLY A 307 15.14 -1.17 -11.29
C GLY A 307 14.94 -0.18 -10.12
N LEU A 308 14.84 -0.68 -8.89
CA LEU A 308 14.76 0.15 -7.68
C LEU A 308 15.98 1.07 -7.52
N PHE A 309 17.18 0.56 -7.81
CA PHE A 309 18.39 1.37 -7.76
C PHE A 309 18.31 2.56 -8.74
N PHE A 310 17.91 2.32 -10.00
CA PHE A 310 17.75 3.39 -10.99
C PHE A 310 16.60 4.35 -10.66
N CYS A 311 15.45 3.85 -10.17
CA CYS A 311 14.34 4.69 -9.71
C CYS A 311 14.75 5.66 -8.60
N ASN A 312 15.64 5.23 -7.70
CA ASN A 312 16.03 6.01 -6.53
C ASN A 312 17.31 6.83 -6.73
N LYS A 313 18.00 6.65 -7.87
CA LYS A 313 19.22 7.41 -8.19
C LYS A 313 18.86 8.86 -8.50
N ARG A 314 19.36 9.80 -7.69
CA ARG A 314 19.26 11.24 -8.00
C ARG A 314 20.21 11.58 -9.14
N ILE A 315 19.70 12.14 -10.21
CA ILE A 315 20.53 12.88 -11.16
C ILE A 315 20.79 14.24 -10.49
N LYS A 316 22.05 14.49 -10.13
CA LYS A 316 22.47 15.84 -9.75
C LYS A 316 22.25 16.73 -10.99
N LYS A 317 21.33 17.70 -10.88
CA LYS A 317 21.29 18.83 -11.78
C LYS A 317 22.39 19.80 -11.39
#